data_76422d64bc7a4ea3f175a4d1aa50afe7
#
_entry.id   76422d64bc7a4ea3f175a4d1aa50afe7
#
_cell.length_a   1.000
_cell.length_b   1.000
_cell.length_c   1.000
_cell.angle_alpha   90.00
_cell.angle_beta   90.00
_cell.angle_gamma   90.00
#
_symmetry.space_group_name_H-M   'P 1'
#
loop_
_entity.id
_entity.type
_entity.pdbx_description
1 polymer ?
#
loop_
_entity_poly.entity_id
_entity_poly.type
_entity_poly.pdbx_seq_one_letter_code
_entity_poly.pdbx_strand_id
1 'polypeptide(L)'
;MKDDYLRLAADFDNYKKRAEKEKSMSAVTSLSMIISSLLPLIDNFEIAMAQEETPGEISALYKMAQAFLDTFNVKEVPGEGAPFDPSYHEAVEKSGDGEKEIVGEVLRKGYQIDSRLLRPAMVKVHSE
;
A
#
# COMPACT_ATOMS: atom_id res chain seq x y z
N MET A 1 -30.04 -33.53 24.08
CA MET A 1 -29.47 -34.21 22.91
C MET A 1 -29.59 -33.36 21.64
N LYS A 2 -30.80 -32.97 21.28
CA LYS A 2 -31.01 -32.15 20.08
C LYS A 2 -30.30 -30.78 20.18
N ASP A 3 -30.31 -30.14 21.37
CA ASP A 3 -29.67 -28.87 21.60
C ASP A 3 -28.15 -28.98 21.57
N ASP A 4 -27.60 -30.11 22.06
CA ASP A 4 -26.14 -30.36 22.04
C ASP A 4 -25.62 -30.52 20.61
N TYR A 5 -26.41 -31.20 19.77
CA TYR A 5 -26.10 -31.41 18.37
C TYR A 5 -26.09 -30.07 17.62
N LEU A 6 -27.10 -29.21 17.83
CA LEU A 6 -27.21 -27.90 17.18
C LEU A 6 -26.07 -26.98 17.60
N ARG A 7 -25.69 -27.03 18.89
CA ARG A 7 -24.56 -26.21 19.38
C ARG A 7 -23.25 -26.67 18.77
N LEU A 8 -23.02 -27.97 18.68
CA LEU A 8 -21.80 -28.52 18.07
C LEU A 8 -21.71 -28.14 16.60
N ALA A 9 -22.83 -28.20 15.86
CA ALA A 9 -22.88 -27.81 14.46
C ALA A 9 -22.56 -26.32 14.29
N ALA A 10 -23.09 -25.45 15.18
CA ALA A 10 -22.81 -24.02 15.16
C ALA A 10 -21.36 -23.73 15.49
N ASP A 11 -20.78 -24.40 16.49
CA ASP A 11 -19.37 -24.25 16.87
C ASP A 11 -18.45 -24.68 15.75
N PHE A 12 -18.77 -25.76 15.04
CA PHE A 12 -17.99 -26.23 13.89
C PHE A 12 -18.03 -25.22 12.75
N ASP A 13 -19.21 -24.67 12.44
CA ASP A 13 -19.38 -23.67 11.40
C ASP A 13 -18.55 -22.40 11.72
N ASN A 14 -18.59 -21.93 12.96
CA ASN A 14 -17.81 -20.80 13.42
C ASN A 14 -16.31 -21.06 13.31
N TYR A 15 -15.87 -22.27 13.68
CA TYR A 15 -14.47 -22.68 13.54
C TYR A 15 -14.02 -22.64 12.08
N LYS A 16 -14.85 -23.19 11.19
CA LYS A 16 -14.56 -23.23 9.76
C LYS A 16 -14.40 -21.82 9.18
N LYS A 17 -15.33 -20.91 9.53
CA LYS A 17 -15.28 -19.51 9.09
C LYS A 17 -14.02 -18.80 9.59
N ARG A 18 -13.64 -19.03 10.86
CA ARG A 18 -12.44 -18.45 11.46
C ARG A 18 -11.18 -18.99 10.78
N ALA A 19 -11.11 -20.30 10.52
CA ALA A 19 -9.97 -20.92 9.85
C ALA A 19 -9.79 -20.37 8.43
N GLU A 20 -10.88 -20.19 7.68
CA GLU A 20 -10.85 -19.59 6.34
C GLU A 20 -10.36 -18.15 6.39
N LYS A 21 -10.82 -17.36 7.37
CA LYS A 21 -10.41 -15.98 7.56
C LYS A 21 -8.91 -15.88 7.90
N GLU A 22 -8.42 -16.71 8.82
CA GLU A 22 -7.01 -16.76 9.20
C GLU A 22 -6.12 -17.15 8.01
N LYS A 23 -6.57 -18.11 7.20
CA LYS A 23 -5.86 -18.51 6.00
C LYS A 23 -5.74 -17.37 4.98
N SER A 24 -6.84 -16.64 4.75
CA SER A 24 -6.84 -15.47 3.86
C SER A 24 -5.92 -14.37 4.37
N MET A 25 -5.95 -14.09 5.67
CA MET A 25 -5.08 -13.09 6.29
C MET A 25 -3.61 -13.49 6.21
N SER A 26 -3.29 -14.79 6.37
CA SER A 26 -1.94 -15.30 6.24
C SER A 26 -1.42 -15.14 4.82
N ALA A 27 -2.25 -15.41 3.81
CA ALA A 27 -1.90 -15.22 2.41
C ALA A 27 -1.60 -13.75 2.10
N VAL A 28 -2.44 -12.82 2.58
CA VAL A 28 -2.25 -11.38 2.41
C VAL A 28 -0.96 -10.93 3.11
N THR A 29 -0.69 -11.45 4.30
CA THR A 29 0.54 -11.12 5.04
C THR A 29 1.78 -11.56 4.27
N SER A 30 1.79 -12.79 3.75
CA SER A 30 2.91 -13.31 2.97
C SER A 30 3.11 -12.50 1.69
N LEU A 31 2.04 -12.20 0.98
CA LEU A 31 2.08 -11.40 -0.23
C LEU A 31 2.60 -9.98 0.07
N SER A 32 2.15 -9.38 1.17
CA SER A 32 2.61 -8.05 1.60
C SER A 32 4.11 -8.02 1.85
N MET A 33 4.66 -9.05 2.46
CA MET A 33 6.10 -9.17 2.71
C MET A 33 6.89 -9.26 1.39
N ILE A 34 6.41 -10.07 0.45
CA ILE A 34 7.04 -10.23 -0.86
C ILE A 34 7.00 -8.90 -1.63
N ILE A 35 5.84 -8.28 -1.73
CA ILE A 35 5.68 -7.01 -2.45
C ILE A 35 6.54 -5.92 -1.80
N SER A 36 6.55 -5.82 -0.47
CA SER A 36 7.37 -4.84 0.25
C SER A 36 8.86 -5.00 -0.07
N SER A 37 9.33 -6.22 -0.24
CA SER A 37 10.73 -6.49 -0.60
C SER A 37 11.08 -6.04 -2.03
N LEU A 38 10.07 -5.90 -2.90
CA LEU A 38 10.25 -5.43 -4.28
C LEU A 38 10.14 -3.91 -4.41
N LEU A 39 9.60 -3.21 -3.42
CA LEU A 39 9.40 -1.77 -3.51
C LEU A 39 10.69 -0.96 -3.74
N PRO A 40 11.85 -1.33 -3.17
CA PRO A 40 13.10 -0.66 -3.51
C PRO A 40 13.44 -0.72 -5.00
N LEU A 41 13.10 -1.81 -5.69
CA LEU A 41 13.27 -1.90 -7.14
C LEU A 41 12.37 -0.90 -7.86
N ILE A 42 11.12 -0.79 -7.44
CA ILE A 42 10.17 0.18 -7.99
C ILE A 42 10.69 1.61 -7.76
N ASP A 43 11.26 1.90 -6.57
CA ASP A 43 11.81 3.21 -6.26
C ASP A 43 12.94 3.58 -7.21
N ASN A 44 13.80 2.62 -7.58
CA ASN A 44 14.88 2.85 -8.54
C ASN A 44 14.33 3.13 -9.94
N PHE A 45 13.23 2.49 -10.34
CA PHE A 45 12.55 2.83 -11.58
C PHE A 45 12.01 4.26 -11.55
N GLU A 46 11.44 4.68 -10.41
CA GLU A 46 10.95 6.06 -10.26
C GLU A 46 12.09 7.07 -10.42
N ILE A 47 13.25 6.79 -9.83
CA ILE A 47 14.43 7.63 -9.97
C ILE A 47 14.87 7.70 -11.44
N ALA A 48 14.91 6.56 -12.11
CA ALA A 48 15.29 6.50 -13.53
C ALA A 48 14.30 7.29 -14.40
N MET A 49 13.00 7.18 -14.12
CA MET A 49 11.97 7.88 -14.87
C MET A 49 11.99 9.40 -14.66
N ALA A 50 12.59 9.87 -13.56
CA ALA A 50 12.70 11.31 -13.27
C ALA A 50 13.86 11.98 -14.03
N GLN A 51 14.70 11.20 -14.71
CA GLN A 51 15.80 11.75 -15.52
C GLN A 51 15.24 12.41 -16.78
N GLU A 52 15.92 13.46 -17.28
CA GLU A 52 15.50 14.19 -18.48
C GLU A 52 15.45 13.30 -19.72
N GLU A 53 16.41 12.39 -19.85
CA GLU A 53 16.47 11.46 -20.97
C GLU A 53 16.38 10.02 -20.43
N THR A 54 15.17 9.47 -20.46
CA THR A 54 14.95 8.09 -20.04
C THR A 54 14.87 7.20 -21.28
N PRO A 55 15.75 6.17 -21.41
CA PRO A 55 15.66 5.23 -22.52
C PRO A 55 14.29 4.56 -22.58
N GLY A 56 13.84 4.27 -23.82
CA GLY A 56 12.52 3.63 -24.04
C GLY A 56 12.40 2.28 -23.35
N GLU A 57 13.50 1.53 -23.25
CA GLU A 57 13.53 0.23 -22.58
C GLU A 57 13.21 0.37 -21.09
N ILE A 58 13.71 1.40 -20.42
CA ILE A 58 13.44 1.67 -19.00
C ILE A 58 11.98 2.04 -18.82
N SER A 59 11.44 2.89 -19.69
CA SER A 59 10.03 3.27 -19.67
C SER A 59 9.12 2.05 -19.84
N ALA A 60 9.45 1.14 -20.74
CA ALA A 60 8.70 -0.09 -20.96
C ALA A 60 8.76 -1.01 -19.73
N LEU A 61 9.92 -1.16 -19.11
CA LEU A 61 10.08 -1.96 -17.90
C LEU A 61 9.31 -1.36 -16.72
N TYR A 62 9.29 -0.04 -16.60
CA TYR A 62 8.52 0.66 -15.58
C TYR A 62 7.02 0.35 -15.71
N LYS A 63 6.49 0.40 -16.94
CA LYS A 63 5.09 0.05 -17.20
C LYS A 63 4.78 -1.40 -16.83
N MET A 64 5.71 -2.32 -17.11
CA MET A 64 5.55 -3.72 -16.71
C MET A 64 5.53 -3.88 -15.20
N ALA A 65 6.39 -3.14 -14.49
CA ALA A 65 6.42 -3.15 -13.03
C ALA A 65 5.10 -2.63 -12.44
N GLN A 66 4.54 -1.57 -13.02
CA GLN A 66 3.24 -1.05 -12.59
C GLN A 66 2.12 -2.04 -12.85
N ALA A 67 2.13 -2.70 -14.01
CA ALA A 67 1.15 -3.75 -14.32
C ALA A 67 1.23 -4.92 -13.34
N PHE A 68 2.43 -5.28 -12.91
CA PHE A 68 2.65 -6.29 -11.87
C PHE A 68 1.98 -5.88 -10.55
N LEU A 69 2.18 -4.64 -10.12
CA LEU A 69 1.56 -4.13 -8.91
C LEU A 69 0.03 -4.14 -9.01
N ASP A 70 -0.52 -3.72 -10.16
CA ASP A 70 -1.96 -3.73 -10.39
C ASP A 70 -2.56 -5.14 -10.32
N THR A 71 -1.82 -6.14 -10.81
CA THR A 71 -2.25 -7.54 -10.77
C THR A 71 -2.54 -8.01 -9.34
N PHE A 72 -1.78 -7.52 -8.37
CA PHE A 72 -1.95 -7.88 -6.96
C PHE A 72 -2.73 -6.85 -6.16
N ASN A 73 -3.41 -5.92 -6.83
CA ASN A 73 -4.19 -4.84 -6.19
C ASN A 73 -3.34 -3.96 -5.27
N VAL A 74 -2.09 -3.76 -5.63
CA VAL A 74 -1.19 -2.83 -4.95
C VAL A 74 -1.40 -1.46 -5.56
N LYS A 75 -1.78 -0.49 -4.73
CA LYS A 75 -2.07 0.86 -5.16
C LYS A 75 -1.23 1.87 -4.40
N GLU A 76 -0.92 2.97 -5.05
CA GLU A 76 -0.26 4.10 -4.43
C GLU A 76 -1.22 4.77 -3.44
N VAL A 77 -0.70 5.15 -2.27
CA VAL A 77 -1.48 5.94 -1.30
C VAL A 77 -1.70 7.35 -1.84
N PRO A 78 -2.69 8.11 -1.31
CA PRO A 78 -2.92 9.47 -1.78
C PRO A 78 -1.63 10.29 -1.78
N GLY A 79 -1.36 10.99 -2.87
CA GLY A 79 -0.12 11.70 -3.10
C GLY A 79 -0.27 13.20 -3.16
N GLU A 80 0.47 13.85 -4.03
CA GLU A 80 0.50 15.30 -4.18
C GLU A 80 -0.90 15.92 -4.28
N GLY A 81 -1.12 16.96 -3.49
CA GLY A 81 -2.42 17.65 -3.43
C GLY A 81 -3.41 17.06 -2.46
N ALA A 82 -3.18 15.87 -1.94
CA ALA A 82 -4.06 15.25 -0.96
C ALA A 82 -3.87 15.87 0.42
N PRO A 83 -4.91 15.84 1.28
CA PRO A 83 -4.73 16.22 2.68
C PRO A 83 -3.69 15.31 3.33
N PHE A 84 -2.82 15.89 4.15
CA PHE A 84 -1.84 15.11 4.90
C PHE A 84 -2.57 14.21 5.90
N ASP A 85 -2.27 12.92 5.86
CA ASP A 85 -2.87 11.90 6.72
C ASP A 85 -1.76 11.02 7.31
N PRO A 86 -1.53 11.08 8.64
CA PRO A 86 -0.48 10.28 9.27
C PRO A 86 -0.62 8.77 9.07
N SER A 87 -1.83 8.28 8.73
CA SER A 87 -2.02 6.85 8.45
C SER A 87 -1.46 6.43 7.09
N TYR A 88 -1.19 7.38 6.17
CA TYR A 88 -0.64 7.13 4.85
C TYR A 88 0.69 7.82 4.59
N HIS A 89 0.99 8.87 5.34
CA HIS A 89 2.11 9.75 5.03
C HIS A 89 3.07 9.91 6.19
N GLU A 90 4.36 9.97 5.85
CA GLU A 90 5.42 10.35 6.77
C GLU A 90 5.95 11.71 6.33
N ALA A 91 5.76 12.73 7.16
CA ALA A 91 6.22 14.07 6.87
C ALA A 91 7.72 14.18 7.14
N VAL A 92 8.50 14.43 6.08
CA VAL A 92 9.94 14.60 6.17
C VAL A 92 10.29 16.09 6.36
N GLU A 93 9.48 16.96 5.77
CA GLU A 93 9.68 18.40 5.83
C GLU A 93 8.32 19.10 5.82
N LYS A 94 8.20 20.18 6.59
CA LYS A 94 6.98 20.98 6.64
C LYS A 94 7.31 22.43 6.30
N SER A 95 6.41 23.08 5.54
CA SER A 95 6.52 24.49 5.19
C SER A 95 5.15 25.16 5.30
N GLY A 96 5.14 26.51 5.29
CA GLY A 96 3.92 27.30 5.37
C GLY A 96 3.43 27.48 6.80
N ASP A 97 2.48 28.40 6.97
CA ASP A 97 1.97 28.84 8.26
C ASP A 97 0.47 28.61 8.46
N GLY A 98 -0.20 28.03 7.47
CA GLY A 98 -1.64 27.81 7.52
C GLY A 98 -2.04 26.65 8.43
N GLU A 99 -3.33 26.48 8.61
CA GLU A 99 -3.89 25.41 9.44
C GLU A 99 -4.14 24.11 8.66
N LYS A 100 -4.26 24.23 7.33
CA LYS A 100 -4.57 23.09 6.47
C LYS A 100 -3.29 22.48 5.92
N GLU A 101 -2.99 21.26 6.36
CA GLU A 101 -1.81 20.53 5.92
C GLU A 101 -2.11 19.71 4.67
N ILE A 102 -1.34 19.93 3.62
CA ILE A 102 -1.48 19.29 2.31
C ILE A 102 -0.15 18.67 1.92
N VAL A 103 -0.21 17.52 1.24
CA VAL A 103 1.00 16.92 0.64
C VAL A 103 1.46 17.81 -0.53
N GLY A 104 2.61 18.45 -0.37
CA GLY A 104 3.19 19.30 -1.41
C GLY A 104 4.02 18.54 -2.42
N GLU A 105 4.78 17.55 -1.97
CA GLU A 105 5.63 16.74 -2.82
C GLU A 105 5.78 15.34 -2.24
N VAL A 106 5.75 14.33 -3.09
CA VAL A 106 6.01 12.95 -2.72
C VAL A 106 7.47 12.62 -3.03
N LEU A 107 8.27 12.37 -1.99
CA LEU A 107 9.68 12.03 -2.13
C LEU A 107 9.89 10.55 -2.39
N ARG A 108 9.02 9.72 -1.82
CA ARG A 108 9.00 8.27 -2.04
C ARG A 108 7.56 7.82 -1.94
N LYS A 109 7.09 7.14 -2.97
CA LYS A 109 5.70 6.68 -3.02
C LYS A 109 5.39 5.66 -1.93
N GLY A 110 4.24 5.81 -1.30
CA GLY A 110 3.67 4.83 -0.40
C GLY A 110 2.72 3.91 -1.15
N TYR A 111 2.58 2.71 -0.65
CA TYR A 111 1.75 1.68 -1.30
C TYR A 111 0.88 0.95 -0.30
N GLN A 112 -0.26 0.50 -0.78
CA GLN A 112 -1.18 -0.31 0.00
C GLN A 112 -1.66 -1.48 -0.87
N ILE A 113 -1.96 -2.59 -0.23
CA ILE A 113 -2.59 -3.73 -0.87
C ILE A 113 -4.00 -3.85 -0.27
N ASP A 114 -5.02 -3.69 -1.11
CA ASP A 114 -6.39 -3.48 -0.66
C ASP A 114 -6.44 -2.34 0.37
N SER A 115 -6.81 -2.61 1.62
CA SER A 115 -6.84 -1.61 2.70
C SER A 115 -5.61 -1.67 3.62
N ARG A 116 -4.65 -2.53 3.33
CA ARG A 116 -3.47 -2.74 4.16
C ARG A 116 -2.29 -1.91 3.67
N LEU A 117 -1.77 -1.04 4.53
CA LEU A 117 -0.60 -0.24 4.20
C LEU A 117 0.65 -1.11 4.14
N LEU A 118 1.41 -1.01 3.02
CA LEU A 118 2.70 -1.66 2.87
C LEU A 118 3.83 -0.78 3.39
N ARG A 119 3.76 0.49 3.05
CA ARG A 119 4.66 1.53 3.60
C ARG A 119 4.02 2.90 3.37
N PRO A 120 4.26 3.87 4.26
CA PRO A 120 3.77 5.23 4.03
C PRO A 120 4.55 5.93 2.92
N ALA A 121 3.95 6.94 2.30
CA ALA A 121 4.65 7.83 1.40
C ALA A 121 5.50 8.81 2.22
N MET A 122 6.74 9.03 1.81
CA MET A 122 7.57 10.08 2.38
C MET A 122 7.27 11.37 1.64
N VAL A 123 6.81 12.38 2.35
CA VAL A 123 6.26 13.59 1.74
C VAL A 123 6.81 14.86 2.38
N LYS A 124 6.78 15.94 1.60
CA LYS A 124 6.90 17.29 2.12
C LYS A 124 5.49 17.83 2.29
N VAL A 125 5.20 18.39 3.45
CA VAL A 125 3.90 18.94 3.79
C VAL A 125 3.92 20.44 3.67
N HIS A 126 2.89 21.00 3.06
CA HIS A 126 2.69 22.44 2.95
C HIS A 126 1.42 22.81 3.71
N SER A 127 1.52 23.79 4.61
CA SER A 127 0.39 24.30 5.39
C SER A 127 -0.15 25.57 4.73
N GLU A 128 -1.40 25.51 4.29
CA GLU A 128 -2.12 26.63 3.65
C GLU A 128 -3.01 27.37 4.59
#